data_3722712a04644c3c3ae7f3840c489b1a
#
_entry.id   3722712a04644c3c3ae7f3840c489b1a
#
_cell.length_a   1.000
_cell.length_b   1.000
_cell.length_c   1.000
_cell.angle_alpha   90.00
_cell.angle_beta   90.00
_cell.angle_gamma   90.00
#
_symmetry.space_group_name_H-M   'P 1'
#
loop_
_entity.id
_entity.type
_entity.pdbx_description
1 polymer ?
#
loop_
_entity_poly.entity_id
_entity_poly.type
_entity_poly.pdbx_seq_one_letter_code
_entity_poly.pdbx_strand_id
1 'polypeptide(L)'
;MKTIFITGASSGIGRETTKYFANHGWRVIATMRNPQKAGELADLPNVVIMPLDLMNPEQIRETSQTALAEYDVDVLFNNAGYGMMGPFEKLPEDEIRKLFDTDVIGTMLVTQQFIPHFKARKGGAILTTTSLAGIIALPR
;
A
#
# COMPACT_ATOMS: atom_id res chain seq x y z
N MET A 1 -4.64 19.28 -8.69
CA MET A 1 -5.07 17.87 -8.56
C MET A 1 -4.37 17.25 -7.37
N LYS A 2 -5.12 16.70 -6.44
CA LYS A 2 -4.55 15.98 -5.30
C LYS A 2 -4.09 14.58 -5.71
N THR A 3 -3.09 14.06 -5.03
CA THR A 3 -2.47 12.78 -5.34
C THR A 3 -2.47 11.86 -4.12
N ILE A 4 -2.93 10.64 -4.31
CA ILE A 4 -2.88 9.57 -3.31
C ILE A 4 -1.99 8.42 -3.80
N PHE A 5 -1.11 7.93 -2.90
CA PHE A 5 -0.29 6.75 -3.14
C PHE A 5 -0.90 5.56 -2.39
N ILE A 6 -1.22 4.49 -3.09
CA ILE A 6 -1.94 3.34 -2.54
C ILE A 6 -1.09 2.08 -2.71
N THR A 7 -0.86 1.34 -1.63
CA THR A 7 -0.25 0.01 -1.69
C THR A 7 -1.33 -1.07 -1.79
N GLY A 8 -1.02 -2.18 -2.49
CA GLY A 8 -1.96 -3.29 -2.64
C GLY A 8 -3.19 -2.97 -3.48
N ALA A 9 -3.00 -2.26 -4.60
CA ALA A 9 -4.10 -1.76 -5.43
C ALA A 9 -4.64 -2.76 -6.45
N SER A 10 -4.06 -3.96 -6.57
CA SER A 10 -4.48 -4.93 -7.61
C SER A 10 -5.81 -5.61 -7.32
N SER A 11 -6.29 -5.59 -6.08
CA SER A 11 -7.50 -6.30 -5.67
C SER A 11 -8.16 -5.66 -4.46
N GLY A 12 -9.38 -6.08 -4.16
CA GLY A 12 -10.10 -5.75 -2.93
C GLY A 12 -10.22 -4.25 -2.67
N ILE A 13 -10.01 -3.87 -1.41
CA ILE A 13 -10.16 -2.48 -0.94
C ILE A 13 -9.24 -1.52 -1.70
N GLY A 14 -7.99 -1.91 -1.95
CA GLY A 14 -7.04 -1.06 -2.67
C GLY A 14 -7.47 -0.75 -4.10
N ARG A 15 -8.02 -1.74 -4.79
CA ARG A 15 -8.55 -1.59 -6.15
C ARG A 15 -9.76 -0.66 -6.19
N GLU A 16 -10.73 -0.89 -5.32
CA GLU A 16 -11.94 -0.07 -5.25
C GLU A 16 -11.63 1.37 -4.80
N THR A 17 -10.71 1.54 -3.88
CA THR A 17 -10.23 2.86 -3.46
C THR A 17 -9.57 3.60 -4.63
N THR A 18 -8.76 2.90 -5.42
CA THR A 18 -8.14 3.48 -6.62
C THR A 18 -9.20 4.02 -7.58
N LYS A 19 -10.21 3.21 -7.89
CA LYS A 19 -11.32 3.63 -8.77
C LYS A 19 -12.07 4.83 -8.18
N TYR A 20 -12.36 4.78 -6.89
CA TYR A 20 -13.10 5.85 -6.22
C TYR A 20 -12.37 7.19 -6.34
N PHE A 21 -11.10 7.25 -5.94
CA PHE A 21 -10.33 8.48 -6.00
C PHE A 21 -10.11 8.97 -7.44
N ALA A 22 -9.83 8.05 -8.36
CA ALA A 22 -9.68 8.39 -9.78
C ALA A 22 -10.95 9.04 -10.34
N ASN A 23 -12.12 8.49 -10.01
CA ASN A 23 -13.41 9.01 -10.47
C ASN A 23 -13.79 10.34 -9.78
N HIS A 24 -13.11 10.71 -8.70
CA HIS A 24 -13.33 11.98 -8.00
C HIS A 24 -12.23 13.01 -8.27
N GLY A 25 -11.52 12.86 -9.38
CA GLY A 25 -10.56 13.87 -9.86
C GLY A 25 -9.20 13.85 -9.18
N TRP A 26 -8.86 12.78 -8.44
CA TRP A 26 -7.53 12.61 -7.86
C TRP A 26 -6.61 11.88 -8.84
N ARG A 27 -5.33 12.20 -8.78
CA ARG A 27 -4.31 11.31 -9.31
C ARG A 27 -4.08 10.19 -8.31
N VAL A 28 -4.04 8.96 -8.81
CA VAL A 28 -3.79 7.78 -7.98
C VAL A 28 -2.51 7.10 -8.45
N ILE A 29 -1.55 7.00 -7.57
CA ILE A 29 -0.38 6.13 -7.77
C ILE A 29 -0.75 4.78 -7.17
N ALA A 30 -1.17 3.86 -8.03
CA ALA A 30 -1.64 2.54 -7.64
C ALA A 30 -0.48 1.55 -7.70
N THR A 31 -0.04 1.05 -6.55
CA THR A 31 1.09 0.14 -6.51
C THR A 31 0.65 -1.30 -6.23
N MET A 32 1.36 -2.24 -6.85
CA MET A 32 1.06 -3.66 -6.77
C MET A 32 2.30 -4.49 -7.11
N ARG A 33 2.36 -5.73 -6.63
CA ARG A 33 3.48 -6.62 -6.92
C ARG A 33 3.63 -6.91 -8.41
N ASN A 34 2.51 -7.13 -9.09
CA ASN A 34 2.48 -7.44 -10.52
C ASN A 34 1.68 -6.39 -11.28
N PRO A 35 2.33 -5.40 -11.91
CA PRO A 35 1.63 -4.38 -12.70
C PRO A 35 0.73 -4.95 -13.81
N GLN A 36 1.02 -6.15 -14.31
CA GLN A 36 0.20 -6.84 -15.30
C GLN A 36 -1.21 -7.18 -14.79
N LYS A 37 -1.42 -7.20 -13.47
CA LYS A 37 -2.72 -7.42 -12.84
C LYS A 37 -3.55 -6.15 -12.67
N ALA A 38 -3.07 -5.02 -13.17
CA ALA A 38 -3.78 -3.74 -13.07
C ALA A 38 -5.15 -3.78 -13.79
N GLY A 39 -5.24 -4.51 -14.91
CA GLY A 39 -6.48 -4.63 -15.67
C GLY A 39 -7.00 -3.26 -16.08
N GLU A 40 -8.28 -3.00 -15.82
CA GLU A 40 -8.94 -1.74 -16.17
C GLU A 40 -8.37 -0.50 -15.47
N LEU A 41 -7.63 -0.67 -14.35
CA LEU A 41 -7.00 0.48 -13.68
C LEU A 41 -5.98 1.17 -14.59
N ALA A 42 -5.30 0.40 -15.45
CA ALA A 42 -4.32 0.94 -16.40
C ALA A 42 -4.95 1.84 -17.47
N ASP A 43 -6.25 1.71 -17.71
CA ASP A 43 -6.97 2.49 -18.71
C ASP A 43 -7.50 3.83 -18.16
N LEU A 44 -7.46 4.01 -16.84
CA LEU A 44 -7.89 5.26 -16.21
C LEU A 44 -6.82 6.35 -16.38
N PRO A 45 -7.16 7.53 -16.95
CA PRO A 45 -6.16 8.52 -17.38
C PRO A 45 -5.38 9.15 -16.23
N ASN A 46 -5.92 9.15 -15.02
CA ASN A 46 -5.30 9.75 -13.83
C ASN A 46 -4.76 8.69 -12.85
N VAL A 47 -4.62 7.45 -13.29
CA VAL A 47 -4.01 6.36 -12.52
C VAL A 47 -2.63 6.04 -13.09
N VAL A 48 -1.64 6.03 -12.21
CA VAL A 48 -0.26 5.63 -12.51
C VAL A 48 0.01 4.30 -11.82
N ILE A 49 0.37 3.28 -12.59
CA ILE A 49 0.68 1.96 -12.04
C ILE A 49 2.19 1.86 -11.80
N MET A 50 2.58 1.47 -10.59
CA MET A 50 3.98 1.22 -10.24
C MET A 50 4.14 -0.11 -9.51
N PRO A 51 5.29 -0.80 -9.70
CA PRO A 51 5.56 -2.05 -8.99
C PRO A 51 5.92 -1.77 -7.54
N LEU A 52 5.38 -2.56 -6.62
CA LEU A 52 5.77 -2.52 -5.21
C LEU A 52 5.47 -3.84 -4.53
N ASP A 53 6.54 -4.48 -4.07
CA ASP A 53 6.49 -5.65 -3.19
C ASP A 53 6.97 -5.23 -1.80
N LEU A 54 6.11 -5.31 -0.80
CA LEU A 54 6.44 -4.90 0.57
C LEU A 54 7.51 -5.80 1.23
N MET A 55 7.81 -6.94 0.64
CA MET A 55 8.93 -7.78 1.08
C MET A 55 10.28 -7.38 0.48
N ASN A 56 10.31 -6.41 -0.42
CA ASN A 56 11.50 -5.96 -1.10
C ASN A 56 11.87 -4.52 -0.68
N PRO A 57 12.77 -4.34 0.32
CA PRO A 57 13.13 -3.01 0.81
C PRO A 57 13.74 -2.09 -0.25
N GLU A 58 14.50 -2.62 -1.19
CA GLU A 58 15.06 -1.82 -2.27
C GLU A 58 13.97 -1.28 -3.20
N GLN A 59 13.02 -2.12 -3.57
CA GLN A 59 11.89 -1.70 -4.39
C GLN A 59 11.01 -0.68 -3.66
N ILE A 60 10.83 -0.83 -2.35
CA ILE A 60 10.12 0.17 -1.53
C ILE A 60 10.80 1.53 -1.67
N ARG A 61 12.12 1.60 -1.54
CA ARG A 61 12.87 2.86 -1.70
C ARG A 61 12.77 3.41 -3.11
N GLU A 62 13.05 2.58 -4.12
CA GLU A 62 13.04 3.00 -5.52
C GLU A 62 11.69 3.51 -5.98
N THR A 63 10.63 2.75 -5.74
CA THR A 63 9.28 3.13 -6.16
C THR A 63 8.79 4.37 -5.41
N SER A 64 9.03 4.45 -4.11
CA SER A 64 8.66 5.63 -3.32
C SER A 64 9.40 6.88 -3.79
N GLN A 65 10.70 6.77 -4.03
CA GLN A 65 11.52 7.89 -4.50
C GLN A 65 11.10 8.35 -5.90
N THR A 66 10.83 7.41 -6.80
CA THR A 66 10.32 7.73 -8.14
C THR A 66 8.99 8.48 -8.06
N ALA A 67 8.07 7.97 -7.25
CA ALA A 67 6.77 8.62 -7.08
C ALA A 67 6.90 10.03 -6.50
N LEU A 68 7.72 10.21 -5.47
CA LEU A 68 7.92 11.50 -4.80
C LEU A 68 8.71 12.51 -5.64
N ALA A 69 9.56 12.04 -6.57
CA ALA A 69 10.26 12.91 -7.50
C ALA A 69 9.35 13.46 -8.60
N GLU A 70 8.35 12.68 -9.01
CA GLU A 70 7.45 13.05 -10.10
C GLU A 70 6.16 13.71 -9.64
N TYR A 71 5.69 13.40 -8.42
CA TYR A 71 4.38 13.83 -7.94
C TYR A 71 4.45 14.38 -6.51
N ASP A 72 3.67 15.45 -6.27
CA ASP A 72 3.45 15.99 -4.94
C ASP A 72 2.33 15.18 -4.24
N VAL A 73 2.71 14.17 -3.48
CA VAL A 73 1.77 13.25 -2.85
C VAL A 73 1.12 13.89 -1.63
N ASP A 74 -0.21 13.88 -1.59
CA ASP A 74 -1.01 14.42 -0.48
C ASP A 74 -1.35 13.36 0.56
N VAL A 75 -1.56 12.11 0.14
CA VAL A 75 -1.98 11.02 1.02
C VAL A 75 -1.21 9.74 0.70
N LEU A 76 -0.70 9.10 1.73
CA LEU A 76 -0.22 7.72 1.69
C LEU A 76 -1.30 6.81 2.27
N PHE A 77 -1.77 5.85 1.48
CA PHE A 77 -2.65 4.79 1.96
C PHE A 77 -1.93 3.45 2.00
N ASN A 78 -1.51 3.06 3.19
CA ASN A 78 -0.95 1.74 3.48
C ASN A 78 -2.08 0.71 3.57
N ASN A 79 -2.40 0.10 2.44
CA ASN A 79 -3.48 -0.87 2.35
C ASN A 79 -2.98 -2.31 2.11
N ALA A 80 -1.80 -2.50 1.53
CA ALA A 80 -1.28 -3.83 1.26
C ALA A 80 -1.10 -4.65 2.54
N GLY A 81 -1.45 -5.90 2.46
CA GLY A 81 -1.34 -6.85 3.56
C GLY A 81 -2.16 -8.10 3.28
N TYR A 82 -1.91 -9.14 4.06
CA TYR A 82 -2.69 -10.37 4.01
C TYR A 82 -2.76 -11.00 5.40
N GLY A 83 -3.69 -11.94 5.57
CA GLY A 83 -3.85 -12.68 6.81
C GLY A 83 -3.54 -14.16 6.63
N MET A 84 -3.21 -14.82 7.73
CA MET A 84 -3.13 -16.27 7.81
C MET A 84 -4.19 -16.79 8.75
N MET A 85 -4.79 -17.92 8.40
CA MET A 85 -5.78 -18.59 9.24
C MET A 85 -5.37 -20.04 9.45
N GLY A 86 -5.57 -20.52 10.67
CA GLY A 86 -5.27 -21.91 11.04
C GLY A 86 -4.90 -22.04 12.52
N PRO A 87 -4.73 -23.29 12.99
CA PRO A 87 -4.24 -23.54 14.35
C PRO A 87 -2.84 -22.92 14.51
N PHE A 88 -2.68 -22.06 15.48
CA PHE A 88 -1.45 -21.30 15.66
C PHE A 88 -0.23 -22.19 15.80
N GLU A 89 -0.36 -23.29 16.54
CA GLU A 89 0.71 -24.25 16.76
C GLU A 89 1.17 -24.99 15.49
N LYS A 90 0.41 -24.89 14.41
CA LYS A 90 0.73 -25.50 13.11
C LYS A 90 1.26 -24.54 12.07
N LEU A 91 1.33 -23.25 12.38
CA LEU A 91 1.84 -22.26 11.44
C LEU A 91 3.35 -22.39 11.27
N PRO A 92 3.87 -22.54 10.04
CA PRO A 92 5.31 -22.57 9.80
C PRO A 92 5.99 -21.25 10.17
N GLU A 93 7.19 -21.32 10.71
CA GLU A 93 7.94 -20.12 11.15
C GLU A 93 8.20 -19.16 9.98
N ASP A 94 8.55 -19.68 8.81
CA ASP A 94 8.81 -18.86 7.61
C ASP A 94 7.57 -18.08 7.15
N GLU A 95 6.40 -18.68 7.26
CA GLU A 95 5.13 -18.01 6.95
C GLU A 95 4.80 -16.90 7.97
N ILE A 96 5.07 -17.15 9.25
CA ILE A 96 4.90 -16.11 10.29
C ILE A 96 5.83 -14.93 10.00
N ARG A 97 7.11 -15.18 9.68
CA ARG A 97 8.08 -14.12 9.38
C ARG A 97 7.67 -13.35 8.14
N LYS A 98 7.22 -14.04 7.09
CA LYS A 98 6.75 -13.43 5.85
C LYS A 98 5.55 -12.51 6.09
N LEU A 99 4.62 -12.92 6.95
CA LEU A 99 3.47 -12.10 7.33
C LEU A 99 3.93 -10.78 7.97
N PHE A 100 4.85 -10.86 8.94
CA PHE A 100 5.40 -9.68 9.61
C PHE A 100 6.21 -8.81 8.66
N ASP A 101 7.01 -9.40 7.80
CA ASP A 101 7.79 -8.65 6.80
C ASP A 101 6.90 -7.88 5.84
N THR A 102 5.76 -8.45 5.46
CA THR A 102 4.81 -7.80 4.57
C THR A 102 3.94 -6.78 5.30
N ASP A 103 3.23 -7.22 6.36
CA ASP A 103 2.16 -6.42 6.97
C ASP A 103 2.69 -5.37 7.95
N VAL A 104 3.83 -5.61 8.57
CA VAL A 104 4.40 -4.73 9.60
C VAL A 104 5.64 -4.02 9.07
N ILE A 105 6.71 -4.74 8.80
CA ILE A 105 8.00 -4.13 8.41
C ILE A 105 7.88 -3.39 7.09
N GLY A 106 7.28 -4.01 6.08
CA GLY A 106 7.09 -3.37 4.77
C GLY A 106 6.26 -2.09 4.87
N THR A 107 5.18 -2.12 5.63
CA THR A 107 4.34 -0.93 5.88
C THR A 107 5.13 0.19 6.57
N MET A 108 5.94 -0.16 7.56
CA MET A 108 6.80 0.81 8.26
C MET A 108 7.84 1.43 7.31
N LEU A 109 8.47 0.60 6.47
CA LEU A 109 9.47 1.08 5.51
C LEU A 109 8.87 2.00 4.46
N VAL A 110 7.69 1.70 3.93
CA VAL A 110 6.97 2.61 3.03
C VAL A 110 6.71 3.94 3.74
N THR A 111 6.15 3.89 4.95
CA THR A 111 5.85 5.09 5.73
C THR A 111 7.07 5.96 5.95
N GLN A 112 8.23 5.36 6.25
CA GLN A 112 9.49 6.09 6.41
C GLN A 112 9.87 6.89 5.16
N GLN A 113 9.57 6.41 3.97
CA GLN A 113 9.89 7.12 2.72
C GLN A 113 9.06 8.40 2.56
N PHE A 114 7.83 8.42 3.05
CA PHE A 114 6.89 9.53 2.85
C PHE A 114 6.96 10.61 3.95
N ILE A 115 7.39 10.27 5.16
CA ILE A 115 7.45 11.23 6.28
C ILE A 115 8.28 12.48 5.95
N PRO A 116 9.50 12.39 5.40
CA PRO A 116 10.27 13.57 5.05
C PRO A 116 9.57 14.50 4.05
N HIS A 117 8.88 13.91 3.07
CA HIS A 117 8.09 14.64 2.08
C HIS A 117 6.96 15.43 2.75
N PHE A 118 6.18 14.78 3.61
CA PHE A 118 5.07 15.44 4.32
C PHE A 118 5.57 16.52 5.29
N LYS A 119 6.72 16.31 5.94
CA LYS A 119 7.35 17.34 6.78
C LYS A 119 7.77 18.54 5.96
N ALA A 120 8.44 18.34 4.84
CA ALA A 120 8.93 19.42 3.98
C ALA A 120 7.78 20.28 3.44
N ARG A 121 6.68 19.66 3.05
CA ARG A 121 5.50 20.39 2.54
C ARG A 121 4.57 20.90 3.64
N LYS A 122 4.85 20.60 4.91
CA LYS A 122 4.03 20.95 6.08
C LYS A 122 2.59 20.46 5.99
N GLY A 123 2.38 19.29 5.42
CA GLY A 123 1.04 18.72 5.28
C GLY A 123 1.05 17.37 4.57
N GLY A 124 -0.03 16.65 4.77
CA GLY A 124 -0.26 15.32 4.21
C GLY A 124 -0.99 14.44 5.20
N ALA A 125 -1.39 13.27 4.75
CA ALA A 125 -2.06 12.29 5.60
C ALA A 125 -1.50 10.89 5.34
N ILE A 126 -1.43 10.10 6.40
CA ILE A 126 -1.05 8.69 6.34
C ILE A 126 -2.23 7.89 6.86
N LEU A 127 -2.76 7.03 6.02
CA LEU A 127 -3.86 6.12 6.33
C LEU A 127 -3.31 4.70 6.33
N THR A 128 -3.68 3.91 7.33
CA THR A 128 -3.21 2.52 7.41
C THR A 128 -4.40 1.60 7.67
N THR A 129 -4.58 0.60 6.83
CA THR A 129 -5.56 -0.46 7.06
C THR A 129 -5.11 -1.32 8.23
N THR A 130 -5.98 -1.42 9.24
CA THR A 130 -5.81 -2.30 10.40
C THR A 130 -6.89 -3.36 10.41
N SER A 131 -7.12 -4.00 11.54
CA SER A 131 -8.17 -5.00 11.67
C SER A 131 -8.80 -4.96 13.07
N LEU A 132 -10.08 -5.27 13.15
CA LEU A 132 -10.75 -5.57 14.42
C LEU A 132 -10.10 -6.73 15.15
N ALA A 133 -9.48 -7.66 14.42
CA ALA A 133 -8.76 -8.80 14.99
C ALA A 133 -7.56 -8.39 15.85
N GLY A 134 -7.08 -7.14 15.73
CA GLY A 134 -6.08 -6.57 16.63
C GLY A 134 -6.64 -6.11 17.98
N ILE A 135 -7.96 -6.06 18.12
CA ILE A 135 -8.66 -5.59 19.33
C ILE A 135 -9.47 -6.72 19.97
N ILE A 136 -10.15 -7.53 19.16
CA ILE A 136 -10.98 -8.65 19.62
C ILE A 136 -10.53 -9.94 18.94
N ALA A 137 -10.65 -11.05 19.70
CA ALA A 137 -10.37 -12.36 19.15
C ALA A 137 -11.42 -12.77 18.12
N LEU A 138 -10.99 -13.35 17.02
CA LEU A 138 -11.89 -13.95 16.04
C LEU A 138 -12.13 -15.41 16.42
N PRO A 139 -13.39 -15.86 16.49
CA PRO A 139 -13.69 -17.27 16.74
C PRO A 139 -13.25 -18.12 15.54
N ARG A 140 -12.90 -19.35 15.81
CA ARG A 140 -12.60 -20.37 14.79
C ARG A 140 -13.86 -21.11 14.39
#